data_cbf75b6da9f57d59cc895b30f41dcf1c
#
_entry.id   cbf75b6da9f57d59cc895b30f41dcf1c
#
_cell.length_a   1.000
_cell.length_b   1.000
_cell.length_c   1.000
_cell.angle_alpha   90.00
_cell.angle_beta   90.00
_cell.angle_gamma   90.00
#
_symmetry.space_group_name_H-M   'P 1'
#
loop_
_entity.id
_entity.type
_entity.pdbx_description
1 polymer ?
#
loop_
_entity_poly.entity_id
_entity_poly.type
_entity_poly.pdbx_seq_one_letter_code
_entity_poly.pdbx_strand_id
1 'polypeptide(L)'
;MLNNCKLRVDRVMSEEKEDRVKLHKDGNTLYELGKYEEAKENFLRASELYQKANNFYDATSMLYKAGECAYMLKDYETALERFLKSADLSFDKGFDRFGVSALEYARDCYGALKNKEKAKETEKKIQEVKAKLAESF
;
A
#
# COMPACT_ATOMS: atom_id res chain seq x y z
N MET A 1 -37.01 13.52 10.45
CA MET A 1 -35.66 13.81 10.95
C MET A 1 -34.68 12.65 10.73
N LEU A 2 -35.07 11.42 11.06
CA LEU A 2 -34.21 10.23 10.85
C LEU A 2 -33.82 10.03 9.38
N ASN A 3 -34.75 10.31 8.45
CA ASN A 3 -34.49 10.17 7.01
C ASN A 3 -33.43 11.14 6.50
N ASN A 4 -33.37 12.36 7.05
CA ASN A 4 -32.37 13.34 6.63
C ASN A 4 -30.95 12.97 7.07
N CYS A 5 -30.80 12.41 8.29
CA CYS A 5 -29.52 11.93 8.77
C CYS A 5 -29.00 10.77 7.93
N LYS A 6 -29.87 9.83 7.60
CA LYS A 6 -29.51 8.68 6.75
C LYS A 6 -29.08 9.13 5.37
N LEU A 7 -29.83 10.05 4.74
CA LEU A 7 -29.51 10.59 3.41
C LEU A 7 -28.16 11.33 3.41
N ARG A 8 -27.82 12.05 4.48
CA ARG A 8 -26.51 12.70 4.61
C ARG A 8 -25.37 11.70 4.71
N VAL A 9 -25.56 10.66 5.54
CA VAL A 9 -24.56 9.60 5.70
C VAL A 9 -24.35 8.88 4.37
N ASP A 10 -25.44 8.51 3.69
CA ASP A 10 -25.36 7.82 2.39
C ASP A 10 -24.65 8.70 1.34
N ARG A 11 -24.88 10.01 1.34
CA ARG A 11 -24.22 10.94 0.43
C ARG A 11 -22.73 11.03 0.71
N VAL A 12 -22.33 11.19 1.96
CA VAL A 12 -20.92 11.26 2.37
C VAL A 12 -20.20 9.97 1.99
N MET A 13 -20.81 8.81 2.24
CA MET A 13 -20.22 7.51 1.88
C MET A 13 -20.06 7.36 0.36
N SER A 14 -21.05 7.85 -0.43
CA SER A 14 -21.00 7.83 -1.88
C SER A 14 -19.87 8.75 -2.40
N GLU A 15 -19.73 9.95 -1.84
CA GLU A 15 -18.67 10.90 -2.20
C GLU A 15 -17.29 10.31 -1.89
N GLU A 16 -17.10 9.70 -0.72
CA GLU A 16 -15.85 9.04 -0.35
C GLU A 16 -15.52 7.87 -1.28
N LYS A 17 -16.53 7.11 -1.72
CA LYS A 17 -16.35 6.04 -2.69
C LYS A 17 -15.86 6.58 -4.03
N GLU A 18 -16.47 7.66 -4.52
CA GLU A 18 -16.06 8.32 -5.76
C GLU A 18 -14.63 8.87 -5.62
N ASP A 19 -14.33 9.51 -4.49
CA ASP A 19 -13.02 10.09 -4.22
C ASP A 19 -11.89 9.05 -4.25
N ARG A 20 -12.08 7.90 -3.59
CA ARG A 20 -11.02 6.88 -3.57
C ARG A 20 -10.79 6.25 -4.94
N VAL A 21 -11.86 6.05 -5.72
CA VAL A 21 -11.75 5.52 -7.08
C VAL A 21 -11.06 6.54 -7.99
N LYS A 22 -11.44 7.80 -7.90
CA LYS A 22 -10.83 8.88 -8.67
C LYS A 22 -9.36 9.06 -8.32
N LEU A 23 -9.03 9.09 -7.03
CA LEU A 23 -7.65 9.22 -6.56
C LEU A 23 -6.78 8.05 -7.06
N HIS A 24 -7.33 6.85 -7.05
CA HIS A 24 -6.66 5.66 -7.56
C HIS A 24 -6.35 5.82 -9.06
N LYS A 25 -7.34 6.18 -9.86
CA LYS A 25 -7.18 6.38 -11.31
C LYS A 25 -6.21 7.49 -11.63
N ASP A 26 -6.37 8.64 -10.96
CA ASP A 26 -5.50 9.80 -11.17
C ASP A 26 -4.06 9.47 -10.74
N GLY A 27 -3.91 8.73 -9.65
CA GLY A 27 -2.61 8.25 -9.20
C GLY A 27 -1.91 7.39 -10.25
N ASN A 28 -2.63 6.46 -10.87
CA ASN A 28 -2.09 5.63 -11.94
C ASN A 28 -1.65 6.48 -13.14
N THR A 29 -2.46 7.44 -13.54
CA THR A 29 -2.13 8.35 -14.64
C THR A 29 -0.88 9.17 -14.34
N LEU A 30 -0.82 9.74 -13.15
CA LEU A 30 0.34 10.52 -12.70
C LEU A 30 1.61 9.67 -12.65
N TYR A 31 1.49 8.42 -12.19
CA TYR A 31 2.61 7.49 -12.17
C TYR A 31 3.14 7.23 -13.60
N GLU A 32 2.25 6.96 -14.54
CA GLU A 32 2.61 6.74 -15.94
C GLU A 32 3.27 7.96 -16.57
N LEU A 33 2.88 9.16 -16.14
CA LEU A 33 3.48 10.41 -16.60
C LEU A 33 4.80 10.74 -15.90
N GLY A 34 5.24 9.91 -14.96
CA GLY A 34 6.46 10.16 -14.19
C GLY A 34 6.30 11.21 -13.09
N LYS A 35 5.08 11.61 -12.77
CA LYS A 35 4.79 12.58 -11.71
C LYS A 35 4.62 11.85 -10.38
N TYR A 36 5.73 11.30 -9.89
CA TYR A 36 5.73 10.38 -8.76
C TYR A 36 5.33 11.03 -7.43
N GLU A 37 5.70 12.29 -7.19
CA GLU A 37 5.33 12.97 -5.95
C GLU A 37 3.82 13.16 -5.84
N GLU A 38 3.19 13.65 -6.90
CA GLU A 38 1.74 13.81 -6.95
C GLU A 38 1.01 12.46 -6.91
N ALA A 39 1.53 11.47 -7.64
CA ALA A 39 0.96 10.11 -7.63
C ALA A 39 0.99 9.51 -6.22
N LYS A 40 2.11 9.65 -5.52
CA LYS A 40 2.27 9.17 -4.15
C LYS A 40 1.19 9.73 -3.22
N GLU A 41 0.97 11.03 -3.27
CA GLU A 41 -0.04 11.68 -2.43
C GLU A 41 -1.44 11.14 -2.74
N ASN A 42 -1.78 10.96 -4.01
CA ASN A 42 -3.06 10.39 -4.43
C ASN A 42 -3.24 8.96 -3.92
N PHE A 43 -2.21 8.12 -4.05
CA PHE A 43 -2.26 6.74 -3.57
C PHE A 43 -2.39 6.66 -2.05
N LEU A 44 -1.69 7.52 -1.32
CA LEU A 44 -1.80 7.55 0.15
C LEU A 44 -3.21 7.94 0.59
N ARG A 45 -3.77 8.97 -0.02
CA ARG A 45 -5.13 9.39 0.30
C ARG A 45 -6.15 8.31 -0.06
N ALA A 46 -6.00 7.67 -1.21
CA ALA A 46 -6.84 6.55 -1.62
C ALA A 46 -6.76 5.40 -0.61
N SER A 47 -5.55 5.06 -0.15
CA SER A 47 -5.36 4.02 0.86
C SER A 47 -6.13 4.30 2.14
N GLU A 48 -6.08 5.54 2.65
CA GLU A 48 -6.83 5.93 3.85
C GLU A 48 -8.33 5.71 3.66
N LEU A 49 -8.87 6.12 2.51
CA LEU A 49 -10.28 5.97 2.21
C LEU A 49 -10.69 4.50 2.02
N TYR A 50 -9.84 3.70 1.38
CA TYR A 50 -10.08 2.26 1.25
C TYR A 50 -10.06 1.56 2.62
N GLN A 51 -9.13 1.92 3.51
CA GLN A 51 -9.10 1.37 4.87
C GLN A 51 -10.37 1.73 5.64
N LYS A 52 -10.80 2.98 5.56
CA LYS A 52 -12.04 3.45 6.19
C LYS A 52 -13.26 2.67 5.70
N ALA A 53 -13.26 2.27 4.43
CA ALA A 53 -14.33 1.47 3.84
C ALA A 53 -14.17 -0.03 4.07
N ASN A 54 -13.18 -0.47 4.83
CA ASN A 54 -12.84 -1.87 5.05
C ASN A 54 -12.48 -2.63 3.75
N ASN A 55 -12.04 -1.90 2.74
CA ASN A 55 -11.55 -2.47 1.49
C ASN A 55 -10.03 -2.62 1.59
N PHE A 56 -9.60 -3.64 2.32
CA PHE A 56 -8.19 -3.78 2.71
C PHE A 56 -7.27 -4.22 1.57
N TYR A 57 -7.79 -4.97 0.59
CA TYR A 57 -6.97 -5.34 -0.56
C TYR A 57 -6.54 -4.10 -1.35
N ASP A 58 -7.49 -3.23 -1.67
CA ASP A 58 -7.16 -1.98 -2.36
C ASP A 58 -6.32 -1.05 -1.49
N ALA A 59 -6.56 -1.03 -0.19
CA ALA A 59 -5.75 -0.23 0.73
C ALA A 59 -4.29 -0.66 0.72
N THR A 60 -4.01 -1.97 0.78
CA THR A 60 -2.64 -2.49 0.71
C THR A 60 -2.00 -2.18 -0.65
N SER A 61 -2.77 -2.31 -1.72
CA SER A 61 -2.31 -2.00 -3.08
C SER A 61 -1.91 -0.52 -3.20
N MET A 62 -2.69 0.38 -2.62
CA MET A 62 -2.39 1.82 -2.65
C MET A 62 -1.13 2.16 -1.85
N LEU A 63 -0.95 1.55 -0.69
CA LEU A 63 0.28 1.71 0.10
C LEU A 63 1.50 1.21 -0.68
N TYR A 64 1.37 0.08 -1.34
CA TYR A 64 2.42 -0.49 -2.18
C TYR A 64 2.79 0.46 -3.32
N LYS A 65 1.80 0.99 -4.02
CA LYS A 65 2.01 1.95 -5.11
C LYS A 65 2.63 3.26 -4.63
N ALA A 66 2.25 3.74 -3.45
CA ALA A 66 2.88 4.90 -2.84
C ALA A 66 4.35 4.62 -2.53
N GLY A 67 4.66 3.41 -2.06
CA GLY A 67 6.04 2.96 -1.86
C GLY A 67 6.83 2.96 -3.17
N GLU A 68 6.24 2.44 -4.25
CA GLU A 68 6.89 2.44 -5.56
C GLU A 68 7.20 3.86 -6.05
N CYS A 69 6.28 4.80 -5.84
CA CYS A 69 6.51 6.21 -6.19
C CYS A 69 7.72 6.77 -5.44
N ALA A 70 7.79 6.57 -4.13
CA ALA A 70 8.91 7.02 -3.31
C ALA A 70 10.22 6.35 -3.75
N TYR A 71 10.15 5.06 -4.09
CA TYR A 71 11.30 4.31 -4.61
C TYR A 71 11.83 4.92 -5.91
N MET A 72 10.94 5.29 -6.82
CA MET A 72 11.31 5.95 -8.07
C MET A 72 11.95 7.32 -7.84
N LEU A 73 11.56 8.01 -6.79
CA LEU A 73 12.16 9.27 -6.36
C LEU A 73 13.46 9.09 -5.58
N LYS A 74 13.88 7.85 -5.37
CA LYS A 74 15.04 7.48 -4.53
C LYS A 74 14.91 7.93 -3.08
N ASP A 75 13.69 8.16 -2.62
CA ASP A 75 13.38 8.42 -1.22
C ASP A 75 13.12 7.08 -0.52
N TYR A 76 14.22 6.39 -0.24
CA TYR A 76 14.18 5.01 0.27
C TYR A 76 13.63 4.92 1.69
N GLU A 77 13.75 5.97 2.49
CA GLU A 77 13.18 5.99 3.84
C GLU A 77 11.65 6.01 3.79
N THR A 78 11.09 6.89 2.97
CA THR A 78 9.64 6.95 2.77
C THR A 78 9.14 5.68 2.09
N ALA A 79 9.84 5.19 1.07
CA ALA A 79 9.49 3.95 0.38
C ALA A 79 9.43 2.78 1.37
N LEU A 80 10.46 2.63 2.20
CA LEU A 80 10.53 1.59 3.23
C LEU A 80 9.31 1.64 4.16
N GLU A 81 8.97 2.81 4.66
CA GLU A 81 7.81 2.98 5.55
C GLU A 81 6.52 2.51 4.88
N ARG A 82 6.31 2.88 3.62
CA ARG A 82 5.09 2.50 2.89
C ARG A 82 5.04 1.01 2.59
N PHE A 83 6.16 0.41 2.18
CA PHE A 83 6.23 -1.02 1.92
C PHE A 83 6.04 -1.85 3.19
N LEU A 84 6.61 -1.43 4.31
CA LEU A 84 6.42 -2.14 5.58
C LEU A 84 4.95 -2.07 6.03
N LYS A 85 4.30 -0.94 5.90
CA LYS A 85 2.87 -0.81 6.21
C LYS A 85 2.03 -1.68 5.29
N SER A 86 2.33 -1.71 4.00
CA SER A 86 1.64 -2.57 3.04
C SER A 86 1.81 -4.04 3.42
N ALA A 87 3.02 -4.45 3.78
CA ALA A 87 3.31 -5.83 4.19
C ALA A 87 2.53 -6.20 5.46
N ASP A 88 2.59 -5.35 6.49
CA ASP A 88 1.91 -5.62 7.76
C ASP A 88 0.39 -5.77 7.56
N LEU A 89 -0.22 -4.85 6.83
CA LEU A 89 -1.65 -4.91 6.55
C LEU A 89 -1.99 -6.14 5.71
N SER A 90 -1.15 -6.47 4.73
CA SER A 90 -1.34 -7.65 3.88
C SER A 90 -1.32 -8.94 4.69
N PHE A 91 -0.33 -9.12 5.56
CA PHE A 91 -0.24 -10.31 6.41
C PHE A 91 -1.40 -10.38 7.41
N ASP A 92 -1.77 -9.24 8.00
CA ASP A 92 -2.90 -9.17 8.93
C ASP A 92 -4.22 -9.61 8.26
N LYS A 93 -4.39 -9.32 6.99
CA LYS A 93 -5.62 -9.64 6.24
C LYS A 93 -5.52 -10.92 5.40
N GLY A 94 -4.44 -11.66 5.48
CA GLY A 94 -4.28 -12.92 4.77
C GLY A 94 -3.83 -12.80 3.31
N PHE A 95 -3.35 -11.65 2.88
CA PHE A 95 -2.81 -11.44 1.54
C PHE A 95 -1.31 -11.72 1.51
N ASP A 96 -0.92 -12.94 1.88
CA ASP A 96 0.48 -13.27 2.16
C ASP A 96 1.41 -13.10 0.95
N ARG A 97 0.94 -13.43 -0.24
CA ARG A 97 1.74 -13.24 -1.47
C ARG A 97 2.02 -11.76 -1.73
N PHE A 98 1.03 -10.92 -1.50
CA PHE A 98 1.19 -9.48 -1.62
C PHE A 98 2.14 -8.94 -0.54
N GLY A 99 2.02 -9.47 0.67
CA GLY A 99 2.93 -9.15 1.77
C GLY A 99 4.38 -9.47 1.44
N VAL A 100 4.63 -10.62 0.80
CA VAL A 100 5.97 -11.01 0.34
C VAL A 100 6.51 -10.00 -0.67
N SER A 101 5.70 -9.60 -1.65
CA SER A 101 6.11 -8.61 -2.66
C SER A 101 6.51 -7.28 -2.01
N ALA A 102 5.75 -6.84 -1.01
CA ALA A 102 6.06 -5.61 -0.27
C ALA A 102 7.36 -5.76 0.53
N LEU A 103 7.58 -6.92 1.17
CA LEU A 103 8.83 -7.19 1.90
C LEU A 103 10.05 -7.23 0.98
N GLU A 104 9.89 -7.72 -0.25
CA GLU A 104 11.00 -7.74 -1.21
C GLU A 104 11.47 -6.31 -1.53
N TYR A 105 10.54 -5.39 -1.72
CA TYR A 105 10.88 -3.98 -1.87
C TYR A 105 11.47 -3.38 -0.59
N ALA A 106 10.91 -3.72 0.57
CA ALA A 106 11.44 -3.26 1.85
C ALA A 106 12.89 -3.70 2.04
N ARG A 107 13.20 -4.96 1.72
CA ARG A 107 14.57 -5.49 1.72
C ARG A 107 15.48 -4.63 0.84
N ASP A 108 15.03 -4.33 -0.37
CA ASP A 108 15.80 -3.52 -1.33
C ASP A 108 16.03 -2.10 -0.80
N CYS A 109 15.02 -1.51 -0.13
CA CYS A 109 15.16 -0.22 0.53
C CYS A 109 16.19 -0.26 1.65
N TYR A 110 16.19 -1.29 2.48
CA TYR A 110 17.21 -1.48 3.51
C TYR A 110 18.61 -1.55 2.90
N GLY A 111 18.75 -2.28 1.78
CA GLY A 111 20.01 -2.34 1.05
C GLY A 111 20.48 -0.98 0.56
N ALA A 112 19.56 -0.19 -0.03
CA ALA A 112 19.85 1.16 -0.51
C ALA A 112 20.24 2.10 0.63
N LEU A 113 19.66 1.90 1.83
CA LEU A 113 20.00 2.65 3.04
C LEU A 113 21.22 2.09 3.76
N LYS A 114 21.87 1.09 3.19
CA LYS A 114 23.07 0.42 3.74
C LYS A 114 22.84 -0.24 5.10
N ASN A 115 21.60 -0.63 5.38
CA ASN A 115 21.25 -1.40 6.57
C ASN A 115 21.25 -2.88 6.23
N LYS A 116 22.44 -3.48 6.17
CA LYS A 116 22.62 -4.88 5.76
C LYS A 116 21.96 -5.87 6.72
N GLU A 117 21.98 -5.57 8.01
CA GLU A 117 21.38 -6.42 9.02
C GLU A 117 19.87 -6.54 8.83
N LYS A 118 19.19 -5.43 8.68
CA LYS A 118 17.74 -5.40 8.45
C LYS A 118 17.37 -6.02 7.10
N ALA A 119 18.19 -5.84 6.08
CA ALA A 119 17.99 -6.47 4.78
C ALA A 119 18.03 -8.00 4.92
N LYS A 120 18.98 -8.55 5.69
CA LYS A 120 19.08 -10.00 5.94
C LYS A 120 17.90 -10.52 6.74
N GLU A 121 17.48 -9.81 7.79
CA GLU A 121 16.33 -10.19 8.59
C GLU A 121 15.06 -10.25 7.73
N THR A 122 14.89 -9.25 6.86
CA THR A 122 13.75 -9.19 5.94
C THR A 122 13.78 -10.34 4.94
N GLU A 123 14.95 -10.65 4.37
CA GLU A 123 15.13 -11.79 3.46
C GLU A 123 14.76 -13.10 4.14
N LYS A 124 15.18 -13.28 5.38
CA LYS A 124 14.84 -14.48 6.17
C LYS A 124 13.32 -14.61 6.30
N LYS A 125 12.64 -13.53 6.64
CA LYS A 125 11.16 -13.52 6.76
C LYS A 125 10.49 -13.83 5.42
N ILE A 126 10.99 -13.28 4.32
CA ILE A 126 10.50 -13.58 2.97
C ILE A 126 10.58 -15.08 2.71
N GLN A 127 11.71 -15.71 2.99
CA GLN A 127 11.90 -17.14 2.75
C GLN A 127 11.00 -17.99 3.64
N GLU A 128 10.80 -17.60 4.90
CA GLU A 128 9.89 -18.30 5.81
C GLU A 128 8.45 -18.27 5.30
N VAL A 129 7.97 -17.12 4.82
CA VAL A 129 6.61 -17.00 4.27
C VAL A 129 6.47 -17.78 2.96
N LYS A 130 7.46 -17.68 2.07
CA LYS A 130 7.46 -18.45 0.81
C LYS A 130 7.40 -19.95 1.07
N ALA A 131 8.16 -20.44 2.06
CA ALA A 131 8.13 -21.85 2.44
C ALA A 131 6.74 -22.29 2.91
N LYS A 132 6.08 -21.49 3.74
CA LYS A 132 4.72 -21.78 4.20
C LYS A 132 3.72 -21.77 3.05
N LEU A 133 3.84 -20.84 2.11
CA LEU A 133 2.98 -20.78 0.93
C LEU A 133 3.17 -22.01 0.04
N ALA A 134 4.40 -22.51 -0.10
CA ALA A 134 4.68 -23.71 -0.87
C ALA A 134 4.06 -24.95 -0.25
N GLU A 135 4.01 -25.03 1.09
CA GLU A 135 3.39 -26.15 1.81
C GLU A 135 1.86 -26.18 1.66
N SER A 136 1.25 -25.04 1.33
CA SER A 136 -0.21 -24.91 1.18
C SER A 136 -0.74 -25.48 -0.14
N PHE A 137 0.16 -25.90 -1.03
CA PHE A 137 -0.18 -26.50 -2.34
C PHE A 137 0.37 -27.94 -2.44
#